data_2e3f3c2109b37498994ae2f7b49b01e4
#
_entry.id   2e3f3c2109b37498994ae2f7b49b01e4
#
_cell.length_a   1.000
_cell.length_b   1.000
_cell.length_c   1.000
_cell.angle_alpha   90.00
_cell.angle_beta   90.00
_cell.angle_gamma   90.00
#
_symmetry.space_group_name_H-M   'P 1'
#
loop_
_entity.id
_entity.type
_entity.pdbx_description
1 polymer ?
#
loop_
_entity_poly.entity_id
_entity_poly.type
_entity_poly.pdbx_seq_one_letter_code
_entity_poly.pdbx_strand_id
1 'polypeptide(L)'
;FADPDFYGEGAITLCVEDGEYEVCNSRTVIVSPVNDAPFFHGEMHALVGVNLEFHFQLHVDDIDSDELVVAFGDSANVPEWVHITDNTLHGLSDTLGHFSLLLSVDDGETASLDTFHLHVENFSPVLTSVEDVPDDQGGRVYVHFDRSYFDHPELTGQFYSVFRLDMVDDTTQWVGAGTVSATGQDTYIVEVSTQSDSTASSNGLTQFKLIAFLDEGTYESESMSGYSLDNLGPPAPTGVVSHQAGTDLELTWEPMNIEDLNHFSIYRSDQSDFVANEDHLVWQGSSYTFLDTTASWVTPYFYMIQATDY
;
A
#
# COMPACT_ATOMS: atom_id res chain seq x y z
N PHE A 1 62.49 -0.15 14.95
CA PHE A 1 61.46 -0.73 14.11
C PHE A 1 61.10 0.33 13.06
N ALA A 2 60.96 -0.09 11.80
CA ALA A 2 60.34 0.75 10.80
C ALA A 2 58.88 1.02 11.17
N ASP A 3 58.32 2.16 10.76
CA ASP A 3 56.88 2.38 10.85
C ASP A 3 56.16 1.29 10.03
N PRO A 4 54.95 0.89 10.40
CA PRO A 4 54.13 0.04 9.52
C PRO A 4 54.11 0.62 8.11
N ASP A 5 54.13 -0.24 7.11
CA ASP A 5 54.02 0.09 5.68
C ASP A 5 55.18 0.97 5.12
N PHE A 6 56.26 1.10 5.87
CA PHE A 6 57.45 1.80 5.40
C PHE A 6 58.21 0.98 4.33
N TYR A 7 58.42 1.55 3.17
CA TYR A 7 59.32 1.03 2.16
C TYR A 7 60.31 2.11 1.69
N GLY A 8 61.44 1.68 1.15
CA GLY A 8 62.49 2.57 0.66
C GLY A 8 63.84 2.31 1.29
N GLU A 9 64.73 3.27 1.22
CA GLU A 9 66.09 3.16 1.73
C GLU A 9 66.22 3.79 3.13
N GLY A 10 66.74 3.04 4.04
CA GLY A 10 67.14 3.49 5.38
C GLY A 10 68.59 3.26 5.64
N ALA A 11 69.14 3.83 6.70
CA ALA A 11 70.56 3.58 7.12
C ALA A 11 70.58 3.15 8.57
N ILE A 12 71.32 2.10 8.85
CA ILE A 12 71.67 1.71 10.20
C ILE A 12 73.13 2.14 10.46
N THR A 13 73.34 3.02 11.41
CA THR A 13 74.65 3.49 11.83
C THR A 13 74.99 2.83 13.15
N LEU A 14 76.09 2.12 13.20
CA LEU A 14 76.66 1.52 14.36
C LEU A 14 77.86 2.34 14.79
N CYS A 15 77.85 2.85 16.03
CA CYS A 15 79.00 3.59 16.59
C CYS A 15 79.61 2.82 17.75
N VAL A 16 80.89 2.90 17.88
CA VAL A 16 81.63 2.41 19.04
C VAL A 16 82.42 3.59 19.65
N GLU A 17 82.28 3.75 20.95
CA GLU A 17 82.83 4.84 21.72
C GLU A 17 83.73 4.23 22.86
N ASP A 18 84.90 4.79 23.10
CA ASP A 18 85.83 4.39 24.18
C ASP A 18 85.92 5.45 25.32
N GLY A 19 85.09 6.52 25.21
CA GLY A 19 85.09 7.64 26.12
C GLY A 19 85.92 8.86 25.68
N GLU A 20 86.77 8.70 24.65
CA GLU A 20 87.54 9.79 24.00
C GLU A 20 87.23 9.90 22.49
N TYR A 21 86.96 8.78 21.84
CA TYR A 21 86.70 8.71 20.39
C TYR A 21 85.46 7.88 20.09
N GLU A 22 84.69 8.35 19.11
CA GLU A 22 83.54 7.64 18.51
C GLU A 22 83.87 7.28 17.07
N VAL A 23 83.63 6.02 16.69
CA VAL A 23 83.81 5.52 15.30
C VAL A 23 82.46 4.92 14.90
N CYS A 24 81.89 5.46 13.80
CA CYS A 24 80.57 5.04 13.32
C CYS A 24 80.77 4.38 11.92
N ASN A 25 79.96 3.37 11.64
CA ASN A 25 79.85 2.74 10.33
C ASN A 25 78.38 2.63 9.97
N SER A 26 77.99 3.19 8.84
CA SER A 26 76.62 3.16 8.33
C SER A 26 76.47 2.08 7.25
N ARG A 27 75.34 1.39 7.27
CA ARG A 27 74.90 0.46 6.23
C ARG A 27 73.56 0.85 5.74
N THR A 28 73.36 0.91 4.43
CA THR A 28 72.07 1.06 3.80
C THR A 28 71.29 -0.23 3.98
N VAL A 29 69.99 -0.07 4.40
CA VAL A 29 68.98 -1.12 4.45
C VAL A 29 67.92 -0.72 3.43
N ILE A 30 67.59 -1.63 2.56
CA ILE A 30 66.50 -1.47 1.60
C ILE A 30 65.32 -2.29 2.12
N VAL A 31 64.17 -1.64 2.34
CA VAL A 31 62.90 -2.28 2.63
C VAL A 31 62.12 -2.28 1.32
N SER A 32 61.87 -3.48 0.79
CA SER A 32 61.08 -3.63 -0.42
C SER A 32 59.59 -3.44 -0.10
N PRO A 33 58.81 -2.81 -0.98
CA PRO A 33 57.35 -2.78 -0.81
C PRO A 33 56.79 -4.21 -0.82
N VAL A 34 55.77 -4.44 -0.02
CA VAL A 34 55.00 -5.68 -0.01
C VAL A 34 53.57 -5.23 -0.24
N ASN A 35 52.87 -5.86 -1.16
CA ASN A 35 51.50 -5.56 -1.45
C ASN A 35 50.61 -5.92 -0.26
N ASP A 36 49.81 -4.97 0.22
CA ASP A 36 48.72 -5.17 1.15
C ASP A 36 47.46 -5.50 0.36
N ALA A 37 46.46 -6.04 1.01
CA ALA A 37 45.19 -6.36 0.34
C ALA A 37 44.18 -5.22 0.49
N PRO A 38 43.47 -4.85 -0.59
CA PRO A 38 42.43 -3.84 -0.53
C PRO A 38 41.30 -4.25 0.42
N PHE A 39 40.55 -3.27 0.91
CA PHE A 39 39.44 -3.54 1.82
C PHE A 39 38.22 -2.62 1.58
N PHE A 40 37.04 -3.13 1.93
CA PHE A 40 35.82 -2.32 2.02
C PHE A 40 35.76 -1.58 3.35
N HIS A 41 35.24 -0.38 3.33
CA HIS A 41 35.00 0.39 4.56
C HIS A 41 33.65 1.14 4.49
N GLY A 42 33.17 1.63 5.64
CA GLY A 42 31.86 2.25 5.73
C GLY A 42 30.73 1.25 5.93
N GLU A 43 29.54 1.62 5.48
CA GLU A 43 28.35 0.77 5.65
C GLU A 43 28.31 -0.31 4.58
N MET A 44 28.15 -1.56 5.01
CA MET A 44 28.01 -2.74 4.14
C MET A 44 26.57 -3.27 4.16
N HIS A 45 25.60 -2.35 4.23
CA HIS A 45 24.18 -2.65 4.14
C HIS A 45 23.40 -1.47 3.56
N ALA A 46 22.26 -1.75 2.93
CA ALA A 46 21.31 -0.74 2.48
C ALA A 46 19.88 -1.23 2.64
N LEU A 47 19.00 -0.27 2.92
CA LEU A 47 17.54 -0.42 2.89
C LEU A 47 17.04 0.28 1.62
N VAL A 48 16.31 -0.44 0.78
CA VAL A 48 15.81 0.05 -0.51
C VAL A 48 14.32 -0.26 -0.66
N GLY A 49 13.61 0.60 -1.39
CA GLY A 49 12.20 0.38 -1.67
C GLY A 49 11.99 -0.55 -2.85
N VAL A 50 11.04 -1.49 -2.75
CA VAL A 50 10.59 -2.30 -3.88
C VAL A 50 10.03 -1.38 -4.99
N ASN A 51 10.30 -1.69 -6.25
CA ASN A 51 9.95 -0.88 -7.41
C ASN A 51 10.52 0.56 -7.39
N LEU A 52 11.56 0.80 -6.58
CA LEU A 52 12.32 2.04 -6.57
C LEU A 52 13.75 1.77 -6.99
N GLU A 53 14.28 2.62 -7.87
CA GLU A 53 15.68 2.57 -8.27
C GLU A 53 16.56 3.01 -7.09
N PHE A 54 17.63 2.25 -6.83
CA PHE A 54 18.58 2.59 -5.77
C PHE A 54 20.00 2.69 -6.32
N HIS A 55 20.80 3.51 -5.65
CA HIS A 55 22.22 3.67 -5.88
C HIS A 55 22.95 3.74 -4.54
N PHE A 56 23.91 2.86 -4.33
CA PHE A 56 24.72 2.82 -3.12
C PHE A 56 26.20 2.85 -3.48
N GLN A 57 26.91 3.89 -3.02
CA GLN A 57 28.35 4.02 -3.25
C GLN A 57 29.12 3.08 -2.33
N LEU A 58 29.86 2.13 -2.90
CA LEU A 58 30.81 1.29 -2.17
C LEU A 58 32.09 2.06 -1.94
N HIS A 59 32.61 2.03 -0.73
CA HIS A 59 33.87 2.64 -0.36
C HIS A 59 34.90 1.57 -0.20
N VAL A 60 35.99 1.71 -0.95
CA VAL A 60 37.13 0.81 -0.96
C VAL A 60 38.42 1.61 -0.81
N ASP A 61 39.41 1.03 -0.18
CA ASP A 61 40.71 1.65 0.01
C ASP A 61 41.80 0.59 -0.01
N ASP A 62 42.98 1.03 -0.36
CA ASP A 62 44.20 0.23 -0.37
C ASP A 62 45.38 1.13 -0.01
N ILE A 63 46.40 0.56 0.65
CA ILE A 63 47.56 1.34 1.11
C ILE A 63 48.62 1.55 0.00
N ASP A 64 48.62 0.65 -0.96
CA ASP A 64 49.62 0.58 -2.02
C ASP A 64 49.10 0.93 -3.39
N SER A 65 47.80 0.79 -3.64
CA SER A 65 47.19 0.94 -4.96
C SER A 65 45.99 1.89 -4.96
N ASP A 66 45.97 2.79 -5.96
CA ASP A 66 44.81 3.64 -6.27
C ASP A 66 43.91 2.99 -7.34
N GLU A 67 44.35 1.90 -8.00
CA GLU A 67 43.59 1.22 -9.07
C GLU A 67 42.88 -0.01 -8.51
N LEU A 68 41.67 0.19 -7.99
CA LEU A 68 40.85 -0.83 -7.38
C LEU A 68 39.66 -1.20 -8.26
N VAL A 69 39.39 -2.52 -8.39
CA VAL A 69 38.26 -3.06 -9.14
C VAL A 69 37.29 -3.76 -8.20
N VAL A 70 36.03 -3.27 -8.14
CA VAL A 70 34.97 -3.90 -7.37
C VAL A 70 34.13 -4.78 -8.28
N ALA A 71 33.84 -6.00 -7.85
CA ALA A 71 33.01 -6.97 -8.56
C ALA A 71 32.20 -7.84 -7.59
N PHE A 72 31.31 -8.69 -8.12
CA PHE A 72 30.69 -9.74 -7.33
C PHE A 72 31.68 -10.92 -7.15
N GLY A 73 31.90 -11.30 -5.89
CA GLY A 73 32.74 -12.45 -5.53
C GLY A 73 32.10 -13.81 -5.86
N ASP A 74 30.77 -13.86 -5.90
CA ASP A 74 29.97 -15.02 -6.35
C ASP A 74 28.79 -14.53 -7.21
N SER A 75 28.94 -14.62 -8.52
CA SER A 75 27.90 -14.20 -9.47
C SER A 75 26.68 -15.14 -9.54
N ALA A 76 26.79 -16.36 -9.01
CA ALA A 76 25.70 -17.34 -9.08
C ALA A 76 24.50 -17.00 -8.17
N ASN A 77 24.73 -16.23 -7.11
CA ASN A 77 23.72 -15.85 -6.13
C ASN A 77 23.34 -14.36 -6.19
N VAL A 78 23.78 -13.64 -7.22
CA VAL A 78 23.42 -12.23 -7.43
C VAL A 78 22.08 -12.16 -8.15
N PRO A 79 21.09 -11.42 -7.64
CA PRO A 79 19.85 -11.16 -8.37
C PRO A 79 20.13 -10.44 -9.70
N GLU A 80 19.39 -10.80 -10.76
CA GLU A 80 19.60 -10.24 -12.11
C GLU A 80 19.40 -8.71 -12.17
N TRP A 81 18.68 -8.15 -11.23
CA TRP A 81 18.38 -6.71 -11.15
C TRP A 81 19.44 -5.90 -10.39
N VAL A 82 20.50 -6.53 -9.82
CA VAL A 82 21.57 -5.84 -9.10
C VAL A 82 22.81 -5.76 -9.99
N HIS A 83 23.39 -4.57 -10.08
CA HIS A 83 24.56 -4.29 -10.89
C HIS A 83 25.60 -3.48 -10.13
N ILE A 84 26.87 -3.54 -10.56
CA ILE A 84 27.95 -2.69 -10.09
C ILE A 84 28.50 -1.90 -11.27
N THR A 85 28.63 -0.58 -11.12
CA THR A 85 29.27 0.31 -12.08
C THR A 85 30.00 1.40 -11.32
N ASP A 86 31.29 1.60 -11.61
CA ASP A 86 32.13 2.64 -10.97
C ASP A 86 32.03 2.62 -9.42
N ASN A 87 32.19 1.43 -8.82
CA ASN A 87 32.03 1.18 -7.38
C ASN A 87 30.67 1.55 -6.79
N THR A 88 29.65 1.70 -7.64
CA THR A 88 28.28 1.94 -7.22
C THR A 88 27.46 0.69 -7.42
N LEU A 89 26.85 0.18 -6.35
CA LEU A 89 25.85 -0.87 -6.37
C LEU A 89 24.50 -0.21 -6.69
N HIS A 90 23.82 -0.67 -7.74
CA HIS A 90 22.54 -0.09 -8.18
C HIS A 90 21.60 -1.14 -8.75
N GLY A 91 20.30 -0.81 -8.83
CA GLY A 91 19.30 -1.70 -9.38
C GLY A 91 17.88 -1.28 -9.09
N LEU A 92 16.93 -2.14 -9.50
CA LEU A 92 15.51 -2.00 -9.30
C LEU A 92 14.93 -3.39 -8.97
N SER A 93 14.49 -3.60 -7.74
CA SER A 93 13.85 -4.86 -7.33
C SER A 93 12.34 -4.78 -7.41
N ASP A 94 11.70 -5.78 -7.98
CA ASP A 94 10.25 -6.02 -7.91
C ASP A 94 9.86 -7.02 -6.80
N THR A 95 10.84 -7.48 -6.03
CA THR A 95 10.69 -8.56 -5.03
C THR A 95 11.19 -8.11 -3.68
N LEU A 96 10.34 -8.25 -2.65
CA LEU A 96 10.69 -8.02 -1.25
C LEU A 96 11.68 -9.07 -0.74
N GLY A 97 12.56 -8.70 0.18
CA GLY A 97 13.40 -9.67 0.86
C GLY A 97 14.76 -9.15 1.31
N HIS A 98 15.54 -10.07 1.84
CA HIS A 98 16.90 -9.84 2.33
C HIS A 98 17.89 -10.57 1.44
N PHE A 99 18.81 -9.84 0.85
CA PHE A 99 19.81 -10.37 -0.06
C PHE A 99 21.20 -10.15 0.53
N SER A 100 22.04 -11.19 0.50
CA SER A 100 23.44 -11.12 0.91
C SER A 100 24.31 -11.27 -0.33
N LEU A 101 25.00 -10.20 -0.69
CA LEU A 101 25.82 -10.11 -1.89
C LEU A 101 27.29 -10.25 -1.48
N LEU A 102 27.97 -11.29 -1.94
CA LEU A 102 29.41 -11.41 -1.75
C LEU A 102 30.09 -10.48 -2.77
N LEU A 103 30.81 -9.49 -2.27
CA LEU A 103 31.60 -8.55 -3.07
C LEU A 103 33.08 -8.88 -3.00
N SER A 104 33.81 -8.54 -4.04
CA SER A 104 35.27 -8.58 -4.07
C SER A 104 35.85 -7.23 -4.47
N VAL A 105 36.96 -6.85 -3.87
CA VAL A 105 37.80 -5.73 -4.30
C VAL A 105 39.18 -6.26 -4.62
N ASP A 106 39.78 -5.87 -5.74
CA ASP A 106 41.01 -6.40 -6.31
C ASP A 106 41.89 -5.23 -6.73
N ASP A 107 43.16 -5.25 -6.33
CA ASP A 107 44.21 -4.28 -6.69
C ASP A 107 45.10 -4.74 -7.89
N GLY A 108 44.80 -5.91 -8.44
CA GLY A 108 45.55 -6.54 -9.52
C GLY A 108 46.59 -7.56 -9.06
N GLU A 109 46.93 -7.63 -7.75
CA GLU A 109 47.82 -8.61 -7.14
C GLU A 109 47.12 -9.51 -6.13
N THR A 110 46.23 -8.92 -5.30
CA THR A 110 45.44 -9.62 -4.30
C THR A 110 43.98 -9.12 -4.31
N ALA A 111 43.09 -9.95 -3.81
CA ALA A 111 41.68 -9.59 -3.68
C ALA A 111 41.14 -9.88 -2.28
N SER A 112 40.30 -8.99 -1.79
CA SER A 112 39.51 -9.16 -0.55
C SER A 112 38.06 -9.38 -0.84
N LEU A 113 37.38 -10.10 0.06
CA LEU A 113 35.95 -10.39 -0.03
C LEU A 113 35.23 -9.82 1.20
N ASP A 114 34.03 -9.25 0.99
CA ASP A 114 33.14 -8.88 2.05
C ASP A 114 31.69 -9.08 1.61
N THR A 115 30.75 -9.08 2.58
CA THR A 115 29.33 -9.32 2.32
C THR A 115 28.54 -8.05 2.50
N PHE A 116 27.83 -7.63 1.46
CA PHE A 116 26.88 -6.53 1.49
C PHE A 116 25.47 -7.07 1.74
N HIS A 117 24.74 -6.47 2.68
CA HIS A 117 23.36 -6.84 3.01
C HIS A 117 22.39 -5.83 2.44
N LEU A 118 21.53 -6.29 1.53
CA LEU A 118 20.50 -5.47 0.89
C LEU A 118 19.12 -5.90 1.39
N HIS A 119 18.38 -4.97 1.97
CA HIS A 119 17.01 -5.18 2.44
C HIS A 119 16.04 -4.43 1.52
N VAL A 120 15.13 -5.16 0.89
CA VAL A 120 14.10 -4.61 -0.01
C VAL A 120 12.77 -4.66 0.69
N GLU A 121 12.16 -3.50 0.92
CA GLU A 121 10.94 -3.31 1.71
C GLU A 121 9.88 -2.47 0.98
N ASN A 122 8.63 -2.57 1.37
CA ASN A 122 7.56 -1.69 0.89
C ASN A 122 7.64 -0.33 1.58
N PHE A 123 8.16 0.67 0.89
CA PHE A 123 8.09 2.06 1.38
C PHE A 123 6.69 2.64 1.18
N SER A 124 6.05 2.31 0.07
CA SER A 124 4.66 2.72 -0.20
C SER A 124 3.66 1.82 0.51
N PRO A 125 2.51 2.35 0.97
CA PRO A 125 1.40 1.51 1.43
C PRO A 125 0.84 0.71 0.26
N VAL A 126 0.28 -0.47 0.52
CA VAL A 126 -0.25 -1.37 -0.51
C VAL A 126 -1.74 -1.54 -0.34
N LEU A 127 -2.54 -1.08 -1.32
CA LEU A 127 -3.98 -1.36 -1.36
C LEU A 127 -4.21 -2.86 -1.53
N THR A 128 -5.02 -3.45 -0.64
CA THR A 128 -5.34 -4.88 -0.65
C THR A 128 -6.74 -5.16 -1.15
N SER A 129 -7.73 -4.31 -0.78
CA SER A 129 -9.09 -4.37 -1.33
C SER A 129 -9.82 -3.04 -1.19
N VAL A 130 -10.87 -2.87 -2.00
CA VAL A 130 -11.88 -1.82 -1.87
C VAL A 130 -13.23 -2.53 -1.90
N GLU A 131 -13.92 -2.55 -0.77
CA GLU A 131 -15.11 -3.36 -0.53
C GLU A 131 -16.29 -2.50 -0.14
N ASP A 132 -17.48 -2.89 -0.55
CA ASP A 132 -18.74 -2.27 -0.17
C ASP A 132 -18.94 -2.25 1.35
N VAL A 133 -19.56 -1.20 1.88
CA VAL A 133 -20.02 -1.16 3.28
C VAL A 133 -21.34 -1.92 3.37
N PRO A 134 -21.39 -3.06 4.07
CA PRO A 134 -22.59 -3.87 4.11
C PRO A 134 -23.73 -3.22 4.91
N ASP A 135 -24.97 -3.54 4.54
CA ASP A 135 -26.19 -3.10 5.22
C ASP A 135 -26.32 -1.58 5.29
N ASP A 136 -25.96 -0.87 4.23
CA ASP A 136 -26.09 0.58 4.12
C ASP A 136 -26.89 1.01 2.87
N GLN A 137 -27.11 2.32 2.73
CA GLN A 137 -27.78 2.94 1.60
C GLN A 137 -26.83 3.25 0.43
N GLY A 138 -25.69 2.52 0.34
CA GLY A 138 -24.66 2.74 -0.66
C GLY A 138 -23.82 4.00 -0.45
N GLY A 139 -23.08 4.38 -1.47
CA GLY A 139 -22.23 5.58 -1.48
C GLY A 139 -20.96 5.49 -0.66
N ARG A 140 -20.62 4.31 -0.07
CA ARG A 140 -19.46 4.12 0.80
C ARG A 140 -18.76 2.80 0.56
N VAL A 141 -17.44 2.80 0.77
CA VAL A 141 -16.60 1.60 0.71
C VAL A 141 -15.59 1.59 1.85
N TYR A 142 -15.15 0.42 2.22
CA TYR A 142 -13.96 0.19 3.02
C TYR A 142 -12.75 0.05 2.12
N VAL A 143 -11.76 0.92 2.30
CA VAL A 143 -10.44 0.83 1.67
C VAL A 143 -9.51 0.12 2.64
N HIS A 144 -9.06 -1.08 2.28
CA HIS A 144 -8.12 -1.90 3.04
C HIS A 144 -6.72 -1.74 2.47
N PHE A 145 -5.72 -1.66 3.34
CA PHE A 145 -4.34 -1.56 2.90
C PHE A 145 -3.33 -2.04 3.95
N ASP A 146 -2.17 -2.48 3.46
CA ASP A 146 -1.01 -2.78 4.26
C ASP A 146 -0.17 -1.51 4.45
N ARG A 147 0.45 -1.40 5.62
CA ARG A 147 1.25 -0.23 6.00
C ARG A 147 2.50 -0.04 5.13
N SER A 148 3.06 1.17 5.16
CA SER A 148 4.43 1.45 4.78
C SER A 148 5.42 0.80 5.75
N TYR A 149 6.61 0.44 5.28
CA TYR A 149 7.72 -0.01 6.12
C TYR A 149 8.06 0.97 7.25
N PHE A 150 7.96 2.27 6.99
CA PHE A 150 8.31 3.33 7.94
C PHE A 150 7.22 3.67 8.97
N ASP A 151 6.04 3.03 8.89
CA ASP A 151 5.00 3.20 9.90
C ASP A 151 5.34 2.40 11.16
N HIS A 152 5.71 3.09 12.23
CA HIS A 152 6.09 2.52 13.51
C HIS A 152 5.23 3.05 14.67
N PRO A 153 4.90 2.22 15.67
CA PRO A 153 3.97 2.59 16.74
C PRO A 153 4.45 3.72 17.66
N GLU A 154 5.75 4.02 17.64
CA GLU A 154 6.35 5.04 18.52
C GLU A 154 6.30 6.46 17.93
N LEU A 155 5.92 6.58 16.64
CA LEU A 155 5.90 7.85 15.93
C LEU A 155 4.52 8.51 16.03
N THR A 156 4.48 9.83 16.15
CA THR A 156 3.25 10.61 16.27
C THR A 156 3.17 11.68 15.18
N GLY A 157 1.95 11.95 14.70
CA GLY A 157 1.74 12.98 13.68
C GLY A 157 1.85 12.48 12.25
N GLN A 158 2.19 11.21 12.06
CA GLN A 158 2.19 10.53 10.77
C GLN A 158 0.79 10.01 10.42
N PHE A 159 0.45 9.97 9.13
CA PHE A 159 -0.88 9.55 8.70
C PHE A 159 -0.89 9.09 7.23
N TYR A 160 -1.94 8.35 6.90
CA TYR A 160 -2.32 8.00 5.54
C TYR A 160 -3.50 8.85 5.09
N SER A 161 -3.47 9.33 3.86
CA SER A 161 -4.61 9.95 3.18
C SER A 161 -5.09 9.07 2.05
N VAL A 162 -6.39 8.82 2.02
CA VAL A 162 -7.07 8.17 0.89
C VAL A 162 -7.52 9.26 -0.08
N PHE A 163 -7.19 9.09 -1.34
CA PHE A 163 -7.62 9.96 -2.44
C PHE A 163 -8.54 9.17 -3.37
N ARG A 164 -9.57 9.85 -3.84
CA ARG A 164 -10.53 9.36 -4.83
C ARG A 164 -10.35 10.12 -6.14
N LEU A 165 -10.42 9.42 -7.26
CA LEU A 165 -10.35 10.04 -8.59
C LEU A 165 -11.74 10.56 -8.98
N ASP A 166 -11.93 11.87 -8.97
CA ASP A 166 -13.19 12.53 -9.31
C ASP A 166 -13.13 13.24 -10.66
N MET A 167 -14.28 13.34 -11.33
CA MET A 167 -14.47 14.20 -12.49
C MET A 167 -14.89 15.59 -12.00
N VAL A 168 -14.03 16.59 -12.18
CA VAL A 168 -14.31 17.98 -11.81
C VAL A 168 -14.06 18.86 -13.03
N ASP A 169 -15.04 19.65 -13.46
CA ASP A 169 -14.95 20.54 -14.62
C ASP A 169 -14.39 19.85 -15.89
N ASP A 170 -14.92 18.66 -16.23
CA ASP A 170 -14.49 17.81 -17.35
C ASP A 170 -13.03 17.32 -17.28
N THR A 171 -12.40 17.41 -16.13
CA THR A 171 -11.06 16.89 -15.86
C THR A 171 -11.07 15.90 -14.70
N THR A 172 -10.26 14.85 -14.81
CA THR A 172 -10.07 13.93 -13.70
C THR A 172 -9.02 14.48 -12.73
N GLN A 173 -9.33 14.47 -11.43
CA GLN A 173 -8.40 14.88 -10.38
C GLN A 173 -8.57 14.06 -9.11
N TRP A 174 -7.47 13.89 -8.39
CA TRP A 174 -7.45 13.21 -7.11
C TRP A 174 -7.95 14.15 -6.00
N VAL A 175 -9.01 13.73 -5.32
CA VAL A 175 -9.65 14.49 -4.23
C VAL A 175 -9.50 13.69 -2.93
N GLY A 176 -9.14 14.35 -1.83
CA GLY A 176 -9.05 13.71 -0.53
C GLY A 176 -10.40 13.13 -0.09
N ALA A 177 -10.43 11.83 0.25
CA ALA A 177 -11.63 11.10 0.63
C ALA A 177 -11.65 10.71 2.11
N GLY A 178 -10.48 10.52 2.73
CA GLY A 178 -10.36 10.15 4.14
C GLY A 178 -8.93 10.15 4.62
N THR A 179 -8.75 10.06 5.94
CA THR A 179 -7.42 9.97 6.57
C THR A 179 -7.46 9.01 7.76
N VAL A 180 -6.33 8.38 8.05
CA VAL A 180 -6.11 7.57 9.25
C VAL A 180 -4.70 7.80 9.78
N SER A 181 -4.54 7.85 11.11
CA SER A 181 -3.21 7.97 11.72
C SER A 181 -2.38 6.70 11.50
N ALA A 182 -1.12 6.86 11.16
CA ALA A 182 -0.14 5.78 11.15
C ALA A 182 0.22 5.43 12.61
N THR A 183 -0.01 4.18 13.00
CA THR A 183 0.11 3.70 14.39
C THR A 183 0.89 2.39 14.50
N GLY A 184 1.58 1.98 13.43
CA GLY A 184 2.37 0.76 13.36
C GLY A 184 1.54 -0.53 13.25
N GLN A 185 0.25 -0.45 12.89
CA GLN A 185 -0.56 -1.63 12.60
C GLN A 185 -0.17 -2.20 11.24
N ASP A 186 -0.16 -3.52 11.09
CA ASP A 186 0.21 -4.14 9.82
C ASP A 186 -0.80 -3.82 8.71
N THR A 187 -2.08 -3.69 9.08
CA THR A 187 -3.19 -3.40 8.16
C THR A 187 -4.09 -2.30 8.68
N TYR A 188 -4.68 -1.54 7.77
CA TYR A 188 -5.62 -0.45 8.04
C TYR A 188 -6.89 -0.59 7.22
N ILE A 189 -7.97 -0.02 7.74
CA ILE A 189 -9.26 0.09 7.07
C ILE A 189 -9.72 1.54 7.20
N VAL A 190 -10.12 2.16 6.09
CA VAL A 190 -10.69 3.51 6.06
C VAL A 190 -12.00 3.48 5.30
N GLU A 191 -13.08 3.92 5.95
CA GLU A 191 -14.35 4.12 5.29
C GLU A 191 -14.32 5.45 4.53
N VAL A 192 -14.67 5.42 3.23
CA VAL A 192 -14.70 6.58 2.35
C VAL A 192 -15.91 6.54 1.42
N SER A 193 -16.31 7.71 0.92
CA SER A 193 -17.42 7.80 -0.03
C SER A 193 -16.97 7.45 -1.46
N THR A 194 -17.89 6.83 -2.22
CA THR A 194 -17.81 6.66 -3.67
C THR A 194 -18.43 7.85 -4.41
N GLN A 195 -18.38 7.85 -5.73
CA GLN A 195 -19.08 8.85 -6.55
C GLN A 195 -20.51 8.43 -6.88
N SER A 196 -20.72 7.13 -7.02
CA SER A 196 -22.03 6.54 -7.34
C SER A 196 -22.01 5.07 -6.98
N ASP A 197 -23.17 4.51 -6.75
CA ASP A 197 -23.35 3.09 -6.54
C ASP A 197 -23.29 2.29 -7.83
N SER A 198 -22.96 1.03 -7.71
CA SER A 198 -23.12 0.05 -8.75
C SER A 198 -24.60 -0.30 -8.89
N THR A 199 -25.10 -0.24 -10.11
CA THR A 199 -26.50 -0.53 -10.45
C THR A 199 -26.57 -1.49 -11.64
N ALA A 200 -27.77 -1.95 -12.00
CA ALA A 200 -27.95 -2.76 -13.20
C ALA A 200 -27.52 -2.07 -14.51
N SER A 201 -27.40 -0.74 -14.52
CA SER A 201 -27.03 0.07 -15.69
C SER A 201 -25.62 0.66 -15.64
N SER A 202 -24.97 0.68 -14.47
CA SER A 202 -23.63 1.23 -14.25
C SER A 202 -22.87 0.38 -13.24
N ASN A 203 -21.58 0.15 -13.49
CA ASN A 203 -20.74 -0.60 -12.55
C ASN A 203 -20.31 0.22 -11.33
N GLY A 204 -20.58 1.55 -11.28
CA GLY A 204 -20.27 2.43 -10.15
C GLY A 204 -18.79 2.47 -9.74
N LEU A 205 -17.86 2.01 -10.58
CA LEU A 205 -16.44 1.90 -10.22
C LEU A 205 -15.85 3.26 -9.88
N THR A 206 -15.29 3.34 -8.69
CA THR A 206 -14.55 4.48 -8.17
C THR A 206 -13.10 4.07 -7.93
N GLN A 207 -12.15 4.87 -8.37
CA GLN A 207 -10.73 4.59 -8.22
C GLN A 207 -10.15 5.33 -7.01
N PHE A 208 -9.32 4.63 -6.24
CA PHE A 208 -8.68 5.14 -5.03
C PHE A 208 -7.17 4.94 -5.06
N LYS A 209 -6.44 5.79 -4.37
CA LYS A 209 -5.03 5.64 -4.04
C LYS A 209 -4.75 6.17 -2.64
N LEU A 210 -3.60 5.79 -2.09
CA LEU A 210 -3.11 6.23 -0.79
C LEU A 210 -1.85 7.08 -0.94
N ILE A 211 -1.71 8.04 -0.04
CA ILE A 211 -0.45 8.71 0.21
C ILE A 211 -0.14 8.61 1.70
N ALA A 212 1.00 8.02 2.02
CA ALA A 212 1.56 7.99 3.36
C ALA A 212 2.40 9.26 3.57
N PHE A 213 2.13 9.99 4.65
CA PHE A 213 2.90 11.15 5.09
C PHE A 213 3.65 10.76 6.36
N LEU A 214 4.92 10.39 6.19
CA LEU A 214 5.80 9.85 7.22
C LEU A 214 7.02 10.76 7.39
N ASP A 215 7.76 10.59 8.49
CA ASP A 215 8.94 11.43 8.76
C ASP A 215 10.06 11.21 7.74
N GLU A 216 10.19 10.00 7.21
CA GLU A 216 11.18 9.62 6.17
C GLU A 216 10.80 10.12 4.79
N GLY A 217 9.53 10.46 4.56
CA GLY A 217 9.07 10.95 3.27
C GLY A 217 7.58 10.76 3.00
N THR A 218 7.23 11.00 1.75
CA THR A 218 5.87 10.83 1.24
C THR A 218 5.86 9.70 0.21
N TYR A 219 5.01 8.69 0.45
CA TYR A 219 4.98 7.48 -0.36
C TYR A 219 3.56 7.24 -0.89
N GLU A 220 3.45 7.06 -2.20
CA GLU A 220 2.18 6.87 -2.91
C GLU A 220 2.00 5.40 -3.30
N SER A 221 0.79 4.86 -3.10
CA SER A 221 0.42 3.52 -3.55
C SER A 221 0.08 3.48 -5.04
N GLU A 222 0.10 2.29 -5.62
CA GLU A 222 -0.67 2.03 -6.84
C GLU A 222 -2.16 2.29 -6.57
N SER A 223 -2.95 2.53 -7.63
CA SER A 223 -4.38 2.76 -7.50
C SER A 223 -5.19 1.48 -7.63
N MET A 224 -6.33 1.41 -6.93
CA MET A 224 -7.26 0.30 -6.97
C MET A 224 -8.69 0.81 -7.14
N SER A 225 -9.54 0.06 -7.83
CA SER A 225 -10.95 0.41 -8.02
C SER A 225 -11.85 -0.50 -7.22
N GLY A 226 -12.93 0.07 -6.70
CA GLY A 226 -14.03 -0.64 -6.08
C GLY A 226 -15.36 0.06 -6.36
N TYR A 227 -16.43 -0.48 -5.82
CA TYR A 227 -17.78 0.07 -5.97
C TYR A 227 -18.56 -0.10 -4.68
N SER A 228 -19.56 0.74 -4.48
CA SER A 228 -20.57 0.63 -3.43
C SER A 228 -21.89 0.11 -4.00
N LEU A 229 -22.66 -0.50 -3.12
CA LEU A 229 -24.00 -1.01 -3.40
C LEU A 229 -24.97 -0.43 -2.37
N ASP A 230 -26.14 0.02 -2.82
CA ASP A 230 -27.27 0.13 -1.93
C ASP A 230 -27.81 -1.28 -1.66
N ASN A 231 -27.62 -1.76 -0.44
CA ASN A 231 -28.00 -3.11 0.00
C ASN A 231 -28.93 -3.10 1.22
N LEU A 232 -29.42 -1.91 1.62
CA LEU A 232 -30.39 -1.73 2.68
C LEU A 232 -31.75 -1.31 2.09
N GLY A 233 -32.58 -2.28 1.79
CA GLY A 233 -33.92 -2.03 1.28
C GLY A 233 -34.80 -1.14 2.21
N PRO A 234 -35.78 -0.42 1.65
CA PRO A 234 -36.62 0.48 2.40
C PRO A 234 -37.39 -0.26 3.51
N PRO A 235 -37.65 0.39 4.65
CA PRO A 235 -38.44 -0.20 5.71
C PRO A 235 -39.90 -0.43 5.25
N ALA A 236 -40.58 -1.35 5.91
CA ALA A 236 -41.99 -1.61 5.61
C ALA A 236 -42.87 -0.33 5.84
N PRO A 237 -43.81 -0.03 4.94
CA PRO A 237 -44.73 1.08 5.11
C PRO A 237 -45.50 1.00 6.44
N THR A 238 -45.67 2.14 7.12
CA THR A 238 -46.33 2.25 8.41
C THR A 238 -47.68 2.97 8.28
N GLY A 239 -48.51 2.91 9.32
CA GLY A 239 -49.79 3.62 9.34
C GLY A 239 -50.78 3.12 8.30
N VAL A 240 -50.66 1.86 7.89
CA VAL A 240 -51.60 1.28 6.91
C VAL A 240 -53.00 1.20 7.47
N VAL A 241 -53.96 1.83 6.79
CA VAL A 241 -55.38 1.77 7.10
C VAL A 241 -56.16 1.43 5.84
N SER A 242 -57.30 0.78 6.08
CA SER A 242 -58.27 0.45 5.02
C SER A 242 -59.61 1.06 5.28
N HIS A 243 -60.28 1.59 4.26
CA HIS A 243 -61.65 2.07 4.34
C HIS A 243 -62.47 1.70 3.12
N GLN A 244 -63.74 1.66 3.33
CA GLN A 244 -64.67 1.45 2.27
C GLN A 244 -64.86 2.75 1.45
N ALA A 245 -64.57 2.66 0.13
CA ALA A 245 -64.77 3.74 -0.81
C ALA A 245 -65.89 3.36 -1.81
N GLY A 246 -67.14 3.59 -1.44
CA GLY A 246 -68.29 3.14 -2.20
C GLY A 246 -68.43 1.62 -2.19
N THR A 247 -68.25 0.97 -3.35
CA THR A 247 -68.22 -0.50 -3.49
C THR A 247 -66.79 -1.08 -3.41
N ASP A 248 -65.80 -0.21 -3.37
CA ASP A 248 -64.39 -0.57 -3.46
C ASP A 248 -63.68 -0.47 -2.12
N LEU A 249 -62.46 -1.02 -1.99
CA LEU A 249 -61.60 -0.92 -0.82
C LEU A 249 -60.46 0.03 -1.10
N GLU A 250 -60.31 1.06 -0.29
CA GLU A 250 -59.15 1.94 -0.34
C GLU A 250 -58.15 1.60 0.77
N LEU A 251 -56.89 1.43 0.41
CA LEU A 251 -55.77 1.33 1.33
C LEU A 251 -54.96 2.63 1.29
N THR A 252 -54.59 3.13 2.45
CA THR A 252 -53.71 4.29 2.58
C THR A 252 -52.63 4.00 3.61
N TRP A 253 -51.45 4.61 3.45
CA TRP A 253 -50.32 4.49 4.38
C TRP A 253 -49.60 5.81 4.53
N GLU A 254 -48.72 5.91 5.56
CA GLU A 254 -48.00 7.13 5.84
C GLU A 254 -46.92 7.40 4.78
N PRO A 255 -46.71 8.68 4.40
CA PRO A 255 -45.60 9.06 3.55
C PRO A 255 -44.25 8.65 4.16
N MET A 256 -43.38 8.08 3.35
CA MET A 256 -42.04 7.69 3.73
C MET A 256 -41.03 8.73 3.20
N ASN A 257 -40.13 9.17 4.05
CA ASN A 257 -39.03 10.07 3.63
C ASN A 257 -37.78 9.26 3.34
N ILE A 258 -37.75 8.61 2.18
CA ILE A 258 -36.68 7.75 1.68
C ILE A 258 -36.27 8.28 0.31
N GLU A 259 -35.02 8.63 0.14
CA GLU A 259 -34.50 9.31 -1.06
C GLU A 259 -34.50 8.38 -2.30
N ASP A 260 -34.35 7.08 -2.10
CA ASP A 260 -34.22 6.03 -3.10
C ASP A 260 -35.48 5.19 -3.32
N LEU A 261 -36.60 5.57 -2.74
CA LEU A 261 -37.85 4.86 -2.93
C LEU A 261 -38.30 4.87 -4.40
N ASN A 262 -38.31 3.70 -5.02
CA ASN A 262 -38.76 3.50 -6.39
C ASN A 262 -40.30 3.38 -6.44
N HIS A 263 -40.85 2.35 -5.79
CA HIS A 263 -42.30 2.09 -5.83
C HIS A 263 -42.78 1.26 -4.64
N PHE A 264 -44.09 1.22 -4.48
CA PHE A 264 -44.78 0.25 -3.62
C PHE A 264 -45.35 -0.88 -4.46
N SER A 265 -45.28 -2.11 -3.95
CA SER A 265 -46.00 -3.28 -4.47
C SER A 265 -47.05 -3.72 -3.47
N ILE A 266 -48.28 -3.91 -3.94
CA ILE A 266 -49.39 -4.40 -3.11
C ILE A 266 -49.74 -5.80 -3.57
N TYR A 267 -49.73 -6.70 -2.61
CA TYR A 267 -50.11 -8.09 -2.78
C TYR A 267 -51.42 -8.38 -2.01
N ARG A 268 -52.26 -9.24 -2.56
CA ARG A 268 -53.55 -9.59 -1.97
C ARG A 268 -53.78 -11.12 -2.05
N SER A 269 -54.30 -11.70 -0.98
CA SER A 269 -54.70 -13.11 -0.93
C SER A 269 -55.96 -13.27 -0.04
N ASP A 270 -56.70 -14.36 -0.21
CA ASP A 270 -57.76 -14.83 0.69
C ASP A 270 -57.18 -15.70 1.82
N GLN A 271 -55.86 -15.97 1.85
CA GLN A 271 -55.17 -16.70 2.89
C GLN A 271 -54.34 -15.73 3.74
N SER A 272 -54.40 -15.85 5.07
CA SER A 272 -53.70 -14.94 6.01
C SER A 272 -52.19 -15.11 6.04
N ASP A 273 -51.65 -16.27 5.63
CA ASP A 273 -50.25 -16.65 5.69
C ASP A 273 -49.60 -16.75 4.30
N PHE A 274 -50.13 -16.01 3.34
CA PHE A 274 -49.58 -15.99 1.99
C PHE A 274 -48.19 -15.32 1.92
N VAL A 275 -47.42 -15.76 0.97
CA VAL A 275 -46.14 -15.13 0.63
C VAL A 275 -46.32 -14.19 -0.55
N ALA A 276 -45.77 -12.98 -0.46
CA ALA A 276 -45.79 -12.02 -1.54
C ALA A 276 -45.00 -12.60 -2.75
N ASN A 277 -45.67 -12.71 -3.89
CA ASN A 277 -45.13 -13.15 -5.18
C ASN A 277 -45.97 -12.56 -6.31
N GLU A 278 -45.54 -12.78 -7.56
CA GLU A 278 -46.24 -12.26 -8.75
C GLU A 278 -47.70 -12.68 -8.86
N ASP A 279 -48.10 -13.88 -8.38
CA ASP A 279 -49.47 -14.37 -8.44
C ASP A 279 -50.43 -13.59 -7.50
N HIS A 280 -49.89 -12.96 -6.47
CA HIS A 280 -50.65 -12.16 -5.50
C HIS A 280 -50.52 -10.65 -5.75
N LEU A 281 -49.69 -10.21 -6.72
CA LEU A 281 -49.51 -8.80 -7.03
C LEU A 281 -50.78 -8.20 -7.63
N VAL A 282 -51.29 -7.15 -7.00
CA VAL A 282 -52.51 -6.46 -7.48
C VAL A 282 -52.23 -5.03 -7.93
N TRP A 283 -51.11 -4.42 -7.48
CA TRP A 283 -50.76 -3.07 -7.89
C TRP A 283 -49.29 -2.76 -7.61
N GLN A 284 -48.73 -1.89 -8.48
CA GLN A 284 -47.42 -1.24 -8.25
C GLN A 284 -47.52 0.24 -8.60
N GLY A 285 -46.89 1.10 -7.81
CA GLY A 285 -46.82 2.53 -8.07
C GLY A 285 -46.22 3.32 -6.91
N SER A 286 -46.08 4.64 -7.09
CA SER A 286 -45.45 5.55 -6.12
C SER A 286 -46.45 6.33 -5.25
N SER A 287 -47.77 6.06 -5.41
CA SER A 287 -48.81 6.69 -4.59
C SER A 287 -48.84 6.10 -3.19
N TYR A 288 -49.22 6.88 -2.19
CA TYR A 288 -49.48 6.45 -0.81
C TYR A 288 -50.94 6.00 -0.57
N THR A 289 -51.65 5.74 -1.65
CA THR A 289 -53.02 5.24 -1.67
C THR A 289 -53.23 4.29 -2.83
N PHE A 290 -54.03 3.26 -2.59
CA PHE A 290 -54.44 2.28 -3.60
C PHE A 290 -55.92 1.98 -3.46
N LEU A 291 -56.68 2.05 -4.57
CA LEU A 291 -58.08 1.71 -4.63
C LEU A 291 -58.24 0.32 -5.28
N ASP A 292 -58.61 -0.68 -4.48
CA ASP A 292 -58.93 -2.01 -4.99
C ASP A 292 -60.42 -2.09 -5.45
N THR A 293 -60.60 -1.92 -6.74
CA THR A 293 -61.91 -2.02 -7.38
C THR A 293 -62.36 -3.47 -7.65
N THR A 294 -61.49 -4.43 -7.34
CA THR A 294 -61.71 -5.87 -7.57
C THR A 294 -61.97 -6.66 -6.29
N ALA A 295 -61.85 -6.01 -5.12
CA ALA A 295 -62.11 -6.64 -3.83
C ALA A 295 -63.59 -6.99 -3.66
N SER A 296 -63.87 -8.22 -3.22
CA SER A 296 -65.22 -8.68 -2.92
C SER A 296 -65.51 -8.52 -1.44
N TRP A 297 -66.64 -7.92 -1.08
CA TRP A 297 -67.09 -7.77 0.31
C TRP A 297 -67.57 -9.08 0.96
N VAL A 298 -67.65 -10.15 0.18
CA VAL A 298 -68.05 -11.47 0.66
C VAL A 298 -66.87 -12.33 1.08
N THR A 299 -65.69 -12.00 0.56
CA THR A 299 -64.43 -12.73 0.81
C THR A 299 -63.52 -11.88 1.68
N PRO A 300 -63.02 -12.36 2.81
CA PRO A 300 -61.98 -11.66 3.53
C PRO A 300 -60.66 -11.68 2.71
N TYR A 301 -60.01 -10.53 2.59
CA TYR A 301 -58.71 -10.42 1.96
C TYR A 301 -57.65 -9.93 2.94
N PHE A 302 -56.44 -10.44 2.75
CA PHE A 302 -55.25 -10.03 3.44
C PHE A 302 -54.35 -9.30 2.45
N TYR A 303 -53.80 -8.18 2.87
CA TYR A 303 -52.92 -7.33 2.04
C TYR A 303 -51.54 -7.24 2.65
N MET A 304 -50.53 -7.23 1.79
CA MET A 304 -49.14 -6.95 2.13
C MET A 304 -48.65 -5.80 1.24
N ILE A 305 -48.03 -4.81 1.84
CA ILE A 305 -47.47 -3.67 1.14
C ILE A 305 -45.96 -3.71 1.33
N GLN A 306 -45.22 -3.71 0.25
CA GLN A 306 -43.78 -3.69 0.22
C GLN A 306 -43.30 -2.40 -0.46
N ALA A 307 -42.33 -1.71 0.13
CA ALA A 307 -41.58 -0.65 -0.51
C ALA A 307 -40.36 -1.27 -1.19
N THR A 308 -39.96 -0.73 -2.34
CA THR A 308 -38.84 -1.18 -3.15
C THR A 308 -38.04 0.05 -3.58
N ASP A 309 -36.72 0.00 -3.51
CA ASP A 309 -35.74 0.98 -3.99
C ASP A 309 -35.41 0.79 -5.48
N TYR A 310 -34.44 1.54 -5.97
CA TYR A 310 -33.98 1.50 -7.37
C TYR A 310 -32.99 0.39 -7.67
#